data_e27509580389f03a608258253721cca4
#
_entry.id   e27509580389f03a608258253721cca4
#
_cell.length_a   1.000
_cell.length_b   1.000
_cell.length_c   1.000
_cell.angle_alpha   90.00
_cell.angle_beta   90.00
_cell.angle_gamma   90.00
#
_symmetry.space_group_name_H-M   'P 1'
#
loop_
_entity.id
_entity.type
_entity.pdbx_description
1 polymer ?
#
loop_
_entity_poly.entity_id
_entity_poly.type
_entity_poly.pdbx_seq_one_letter_code
_entity_poly.pdbx_strand_id
1 'polypeptide(L)'
;MKNITILRLNKILRKTAGLTALVCFISALCGCSGSFSAGDLLASPRLTDEQNEIYNALTASAGRVDLRYPHTGEYRSAFVIHNIDDEPTDEAIVFYEQNKTDTAKEPGAQEGNAVGNLRVSFLDKDENGDWKATYELPAAGTEVESVAFSKLGSDKEKLLISYSVLGSSDKIMSVIDYENGVATQLGTVGYSSYIMLDNLTESGEYLACFNRDGAKKSANMTVYGCSDGKTLGMIYPVLSFGNGVTDFDRITSANCLLLGKKMPCIAVDYLISENYYDTTVLYYNGSSFATAETTVRYGADTNYSRHVNGYTPKLPSQDIDGDGIIDIPATSPLPGYENLSFPEQICAVRWYKQNCSKIELTAYTFVDPQRNFMLTFPGRWVGMVTATVNTEDNSVTFWKYEGDIKENEYALLTIKTVLKSDTSAQSEPDTQSALRDGFRLFSDDSEKTIYYKSIMYEGLSLTDDEIEAAVKVRPEGYDNDAALLSSGN
;
A
#
# COMPACT_ATOMS: atom_id res chain seq x y z
N MET A 1 -46.72 20.28 50.62
CA MET A 1 -47.43 19.87 49.39
C MET A 1 -46.63 20.11 48.10
N LYS A 2 -45.64 21.01 48.03
CA LYS A 2 -44.85 21.26 46.77
C LYS A 2 -43.87 20.15 46.35
N ASN A 3 -43.32 19.38 47.29
CA ASN A 3 -42.29 18.37 46.98
C ASN A 3 -42.83 17.07 46.36
N ILE A 4 -44.10 16.74 46.56
CA ILE A 4 -44.73 15.51 46.04
C ILE A 4 -45.09 15.67 44.55
N THR A 5 -45.40 16.89 44.12
CA THR A 5 -45.74 17.20 42.72
C THR A 5 -44.51 17.15 41.83
N ILE A 6 -43.35 17.61 42.29
CA ILE A 6 -42.07 17.60 41.53
C ILE A 6 -41.57 16.15 41.32
N LEU A 7 -41.71 15.29 42.32
CA LEU A 7 -41.33 13.86 42.20
C LEU A 7 -42.21 13.07 41.23
N ARG A 8 -43.50 13.40 41.14
CA ARG A 8 -44.41 12.79 40.17
C ARG A 8 -44.12 13.29 38.73
N LEU A 9 -43.81 14.58 38.58
CA LEU A 9 -43.45 15.17 37.26
C LEU A 9 -42.17 14.56 36.71
N ASN A 10 -41.12 14.39 37.52
CA ASN A 10 -39.87 13.74 37.12
C ASN A 10 -40.03 12.25 36.78
N LYS A 11 -40.98 11.55 37.42
CA LYS A 11 -41.28 10.15 37.09
C LYS A 11 -42.02 10.00 35.76
N ILE A 12 -42.88 10.96 35.43
CA ILE A 12 -43.61 11.01 34.15
C ILE A 12 -42.63 11.41 33.04
N LEU A 13 -41.77 12.43 33.22
CA LEU A 13 -40.75 12.82 32.26
C LEU A 13 -39.76 11.68 31.93
N ARG A 14 -39.33 10.90 32.93
CA ARG A 14 -38.46 9.73 32.72
C ARG A 14 -39.15 8.60 31.94
N LYS A 15 -40.46 8.41 32.16
CA LYS A 15 -41.23 7.39 31.40
C LYS A 15 -41.50 7.83 29.95
N THR A 16 -41.77 9.10 29.70
CA THR A 16 -41.95 9.62 28.35
C THR A 16 -40.63 9.66 27.60
N ALA A 17 -39.51 10.05 28.22
CA ALA A 17 -38.17 10.00 27.60
C ALA A 17 -37.75 8.58 27.28
N GLY A 18 -38.04 7.59 28.11
CA GLY A 18 -37.78 6.16 27.83
C GLY A 18 -38.64 5.62 26.69
N LEU A 19 -39.90 6.04 26.59
CA LEU A 19 -40.80 5.62 25.50
C LEU A 19 -40.40 6.25 24.16
N THR A 20 -39.95 7.52 24.15
CA THR A 20 -39.46 8.21 22.94
C THR A 20 -38.14 7.59 22.45
N ALA A 21 -37.22 7.26 23.36
CA ALA A 21 -35.98 6.57 23.02
C ALA A 21 -36.25 5.17 22.44
N LEU A 22 -37.21 4.43 22.97
CA LEU A 22 -37.60 3.11 22.46
C LEU A 22 -38.23 3.21 21.06
N VAL A 23 -39.08 4.20 20.81
CA VAL A 23 -39.69 4.45 19.50
C VAL A 23 -38.64 4.87 18.47
N CYS A 24 -37.65 5.70 18.83
CA CYS A 24 -36.54 6.06 17.98
C CYS A 24 -35.61 4.85 17.68
N PHE A 25 -35.43 3.94 18.64
CA PHE A 25 -34.64 2.72 18.44
C PHE A 25 -35.36 1.72 17.52
N ILE A 26 -36.68 1.58 17.65
CA ILE A 26 -37.49 0.72 16.77
C ILE A 26 -37.57 1.30 15.35
N SER A 27 -37.66 2.62 15.19
CA SER A 27 -37.62 3.25 13.85
C SER A 27 -36.23 3.19 13.18
N ALA A 28 -35.14 3.13 13.95
CA ALA A 28 -33.80 2.89 13.41
C ALA A 28 -33.59 1.43 12.93
N LEU A 29 -34.31 0.48 13.52
CA LEU A 29 -34.29 -0.94 13.11
C LEU A 29 -35.25 -1.23 11.92
N CYS A 30 -36.19 -0.34 11.60
CA CYS A 30 -37.06 -0.44 10.42
C CYS A 30 -36.48 0.24 9.17
N GLY A 31 -35.29 0.81 9.25
CA GLY A 31 -34.57 1.36 8.11
C GLY A 31 -33.88 0.26 7.30
N CYS A 32 -34.37 0.04 6.08
CA CYS A 32 -33.88 -0.88 5.04
C CYS A 32 -34.29 -2.35 5.17
N SER A 33 -35.58 -2.63 5.10
CA SER A 33 -36.04 -3.88 4.49
C SER A 33 -36.23 -3.67 2.97
N GLY A 34 -35.15 -3.29 2.26
CA GLY A 34 -35.03 -3.62 0.86
C GLY A 34 -34.82 -5.13 0.80
N SER A 35 -35.82 -5.88 0.37
CA SER A 35 -35.66 -7.31 0.10
C SER A 35 -34.71 -7.47 -1.09
N PHE A 36 -33.40 -7.49 -0.82
CA PHE A 36 -32.43 -7.93 -1.81
C PHE A 36 -32.69 -9.43 -2.02
N SER A 37 -33.27 -9.77 -3.16
CA SER A 37 -33.36 -11.16 -3.55
C SER A 37 -31.94 -11.67 -3.88
N ALA A 38 -31.68 -12.96 -3.68
CA ALA A 38 -30.42 -13.57 -4.12
C ALA A 38 -30.19 -13.33 -5.64
N GLY A 39 -31.24 -13.10 -6.42
CA GLY A 39 -31.21 -12.69 -7.82
C GLY A 39 -30.69 -11.27 -8.03
N ASP A 40 -30.96 -10.33 -7.12
CA ASP A 40 -30.44 -8.94 -7.22
C ASP A 40 -28.95 -8.87 -6.89
N LEU A 41 -28.45 -9.77 -6.04
CA LEU A 41 -27.01 -9.88 -5.73
C LEU A 41 -26.22 -10.57 -6.86
N LEU A 42 -26.89 -11.31 -7.74
CA LEU A 42 -26.32 -11.97 -8.93
C LEU A 42 -26.58 -11.19 -10.22
N ALA A 43 -27.39 -10.12 -10.17
CA ALA A 43 -27.61 -9.26 -11.32
C ALA A 43 -26.32 -8.47 -11.60
N SER A 44 -25.92 -8.43 -12.88
CA SER A 44 -24.84 -7.54 -13.31
C SER A 44 -25.12 -6.10 -12.83
N PRO A 45 -24.09 -5.35 -12.38
CA PRO A 45 -24.26 -3.96 -11.99
C PRO A 45 -25.00 -3.19 -13.09
N ARG A 46 -26.10 -2.52 -12.73
CA ARG A 46 -26.84 -1.69 -13.67
C ARG A 46 -26.08 -0.38 -13.84
N LEU A 47 -25.94 0.05 -15.09
CA LEU A 47 -25.42 1.37 -15.39
C LEU A 47 -26.32 2.45 -14.76
N THR A 48 -25.76 3.54 -14.32
CA THR A 48 -26.50 4.74 -13.91
C THR A 48 -27.17 5.36 -15.15
N ASP A 49 -28.12 6.28 -14.96
CA ASP A 49 -28.79 6.96 -16.08
C ASP A 49 -27.74 7.69 -16.95
N GLU A 50 -26.81 8.41 -16.36
CA GLU A 50 -25.72 9.08 -17.07
C GLU A 50 -24.80 8.09 -17.81
N GLN A 51 -24.41 6.99 -17.17
CA GLN A 51 -23.60 5.93 -17.83
C GLN A 51 -24.36 5.29 -19.01
N ASN A 52 -25.69 5.18 -18.92
CA ASN A 52 -26.52 4.70 -20.03
C ASN A 52 -26.54 5.70 -21.19
N GLU A 53 -26.62 7.01 -20.92
CA GLU A 53 -26.53 8.04 -21.94
C GLU A 53 -25.17 8.01 -22.65
N ILE A 54 -24.06 7.94 -21.88
CA ILE A 54 -22.71 7.80 -22.42
C ILE A 54 -22.58 6.52 -23.26
N TYR A 55 -23.08 5.39 -22.75
CA TYR A 55 -23.04 4.12 -23.47
C TYR A 55 -23.82 4.16 -24.78
N ASN A 56 -25.00 4.80 -24.80
CA ASN A 56 -25.79 4.99 -26.00
C ASN A 56 -25.07 5.86 -27.03
N ALA A 57 -24.44 6.95 -26.59
CA ALA A 57 -23.64 7.81 -27.46
C ALA A 57 -22.43 7.08 -28.05
N LEU A 58 -21.73 6.30 -27.21
CA LEU A 58 -20.62 5.45 -27.66
C LEU A 58 -21.08 4.43 -28.71
N THR A 59 -22.15 3.68 -28.42
CA THR A 59 -22.65 2.63 -29.33
C THR A 59 -23.23 3.19 -30.61
N ALA A 60 -23.75 4.40 -30.60
CA ALA A 60 -24.21 5.11 -31.84
C ALA A 60 -23.00 5.41 -32.77
N SER A 61 -21.82 5.64 -32.22
CA SER A 61 -20.60 5.90 -33.00
C SER A 61 -19.79 4.64 -33.31
N ALA A 62 -19.54 3.78 -32.31
CA ALA A 62 -18.63 2.63 -32.40
C ALA A 62 -19.32 1.30 -32.75
N GLY A 63 -20.67 1.26 -32.73
CA GLY A 63 -21.44 0.03 -32.87
C GLY A 63 -21.45 -0.80 -31.59
N ARG A 64 -21.51 -2.12 -31.72
CA ARG A 64 -21.52 -3.02 -30.57
C ARG A 64 -20.11 -3.11 -29.93
N VAL A 65 -20.02 -2.83 -28.64
CA VAL A 65 -18.76 -2.77 -27.87
C VAL A 65 -18.84 -3.65 -26.63
N ASP A 66 -17.68 -4.15 -26.19
CA ASP A 66 -17.49 -4.81 -24.90
C ASP A 66 -16.66 -3.88 -24.00
N LEU A 67 -17.27 -3.40 -22.92
CA LEU A 67 -16.62 -2.47 -21.98
C LEU A 67 -15.42 -3.12 -21.29
N ARG A 68 -14.38 -2.33 -21.07
CA ARG A 68 -13.17 -2.70 -20.31
C ARG A 68 -13.02 -1.78 -19.11
N TYR A 69 -12.46 -2.32 -18.02
CA TYR A 69 -12.41 -1.66 -16.72
C TYR A 69 -10.96 -1.52 -16.28
N PRO A 70 -10.55 -0.37 -15.71
CA PRO A 70 -9.25 -0.25 -15.05
C PRO A 70 -9.16 -1.20 -13.85
N HIS A 71 -8.03 -1.88 -13.71
CA HIS A 71 -7.83 -2.89 -12.67
C HIS A 71 -7.49 -2.28 -11.31
N THR A 72 -6.78 -1.16 -11.30
CA THR A 72 -6.26 -0.50 -10.09
C THR A 72 -6.52 1.01 -10.11
N GLY A 73 -6.17 1.70 -9.04
CA GLY A 73 -6.31 3.15 -8.93
C GLY A 73 -7.69 3.61 -8.47
N GLU A 74 -7.92 4.90 -8.55
CA GLU A 74 -9.14 5.57 -8.12
C GLU A 74 -10.29 5.30 -9.10
N TYR A 75 -10.02 5.40 -10.41
CA TYR A 75 -11.01 5.25 -11.47
C TYR A 75 -11.09 3.78 -11.91
N ARG A 76 -12.06 3.04 -11.36
CA ARG A 76 -12.27 1.62 -11.67
C ARG A 76 -13.49 1.34 -12.56
N SER A 77 -14.19 2.39 -12.99
CA SER A 77 -15.30 2.31 -13.94
C SER A 77 -14.79 2.25 -15.38
N ALA A 78 -15.54 1.58 -16.26
CA ALA A 78 -15.30 1.71 -17.69
C ALA A 78 -15.60 3.14 -18.22
N PHE A 79 -16.37 3.90 -17.45
CA PHE A 79 -16.74 5.29 -17.69
C PHE A 79 -16.00 6.16 -16.66
N VAL A 80 -15.00 6.89 -17.09
CA VAL A 80 -14.30 7.88 -16.28
C VAL A 80 -14.85 9.25 -16.67
N ILE A 81 -15.51 9.91 -15.73
CA ILE A 81 -16.10 11.25 -15.93
C ILE A 81 -15.19 12.24 -15.18
N HIS A 82 -14.63 13.20 -15.91
CA HIS A 82 -13.68 14.17 -15.37
C HIS A 82 -13.59 15.39 -16.30
N ASN A 83 -13.47 16.58 -15.72
CA ASN A 83 -13.23 17.81 -16.48
C ASN A 83 -11.74 17.91 -16.82
N ILE A 84 -11.36 17.62 -18.07
CA ILE A 84 -9.95 17.53 -18.48
C ILE A 84 -9.45 18.87 -19.06
N ASP A 85 -10.32 19.65 -19.70
CA ASP A 85 -9.92 20.83 -20.48
C ASP A 85 -10.35 22.16 -19.88
N ASP A 86 -10.84 22.16 -18.63
CA ASP A 86 -11.31 23.31 -17.88
C ASP A 86 -12.58 23.97 -18.50
N GLU A 87 -13.34 23.27 -19.34
CA GLU A 87 -14.64 23.70 -19.81
C GLU A 87 -15.73 23.56 -18.73
N PRO A 88 -16.93 24.18 -18.89
CA PRO A 88 -17.97 24.07 -17.86
C PRO A 88 -18.60 22.69 -17.69
N THR A 89 -18.38 21.76 -18.63
CA THR A 89 -18.91 20.40 -18.64
C THR A 89 -17.77 19.40 -18.43
N ASP A 90 -18.11 18.25 -17.83
CA ASP A 90 -17.17 17.14 -17.70
C ASP A 90 -17.18 16.30 -18.99
N GLU A 91 -16.03 15.74 -19.35
CA GLU A 91 -15.86 14.76 -20.41
C GLU A 91 -16.04 13.33 -19.85
N ALA A 92 -16.36 12.41 -20.74
CA ALA A 92 -16.37 10.98 -20.44
C ALA A 92 -15.29 10.25 -21.26
N ILE A 93 -14.47 9.49 -20.56
CA ILE A 93 -13.47 8.59 -21.16
C ILE A 93 -14.00 7.17 -21.01
N VAL A 94 -14.14 6.42 -22.11
CA VAL A 94 -14.68 5.06 -22.09
C VAL A 94 -13.70 4.07 -22.70
N PHE A 95 -13.45 2.98 -21.96
CA PHE A 95 -12.58 1.89 -22.39
C PHE A 95 -13.42 0.72 -22.92
N TYR A 96 -13.13 0.26 -24.14
CA TYR A 96 -13.88 -0.82 -24.75
C TYR A 96 -13.09 -1.59 -25.80
N GLU A 97 -13.57 -2.77 -26.13
CA GLU A 97 -13.16 -3.52 -27.31
C GLU A 97 -14.27 -3.55 -28.34
N GLN A 98 -13.90 -3.37 -29.59
CA GLN A 98 -14.83 -3.47 -30.71
C GLN A 98 -15.04 -4.94 -31.09
N ASN A 99 -16.29 -5.41 -31.13
CA ASN A 99 -16.61 -6.74 -31.60
C ASN A 99 -16.41 -6.84 -33.12
N LYS A 100 -15.37 -7.51 -33.56
CA LYS A 100 -14.98 -7.66 -35.00
C LYS A 100 -15.89 -8.61 -35.81
N THR A 101 -17.15 -8.84 -35.45
CA THR A 101 -18.00 -9.71 -36.23
C THR A 101 -18.56 -9.07 -37.50
N ASP A 102 -18.44 -7.75 -37.71
CA ASP A 102 -19.12 -7.06 -38.83
C ASP A 102 -18.20 -6.25 -39.77
N THR A 103 -16.89 -6.22 -39.60
CA THR A 103 -15.99 -5.58 -40.58
C THR A 103 -15.46 -6.61 -41.56
N ALA A 104 -16.01 -6.61 -42.77
CA ALA A 104 -15.43 -7.28 -43.93
C ALA A 104 -13.94 -6.87 -44.05
N LYS A 105 -13.05 -7.87 -44.13
CA LYS A 105 -11.61 -7.68 -44.39
C LYS A 105 -11.42 -6.71 -45.55
N GLU A 106 -10.91 -5.51 -45.29
CA GLU A 106 -10.35 -4.71 -46.38
C GLU A 106 -9.11 -5.46 -46.90
N PRO A 107 -9.04 -5.73 -48.21
CA PRO A 107 -7.90 -6.42 -48.81
C PRO A 107 -6.73 -5.45 -48.87
N GLY A 108 -5.74 -5.61 -47.98
CA GLY A 108 -4.49 -4.85 -48.04
C GLY A 108 -3.95 -4.32 -46.71
N ALA A 109 -4.61 -4.53 -45.59
CA ALA A 109 -4.02 -4.20 -44.30
C ALA A 109 -2.86 -5.15 -43.99
N GLN A 110 -1.63 -4.61 -43.98
CA GLN A 110 -0.47 -5.31 -43.46
C GLN A 110 -0.75 -5.69 -41.98
N GLU A 111 -0.51 -6.96 -41.63
CA GLU A 111 -0.42 -7.44 -40.28
C GLU A 111 0.78 -6.79 -39.57
N GLY A 112 0.67 -5.50 -39.29
CA GLY A 112 1.55 -4.82 -38.34
C GLY A 112 1.01 -5.04 -36.95
N ASN A 113 1.79 -5.66 -36.09
CA ASN A 113 1.62 -5.92 -34.66
C ASN A 113 0.33 -5.31 -34.05
N ALA A 114 -0.77 -6.04 -34.11
CA ALA A 114 -2.03 -5.64 -33.47
C ALA A 114 -1.87 -5.71 -31.95
N VAL A 115 -1.45 -4.63 -31.37
CA VAL A 115 -1.62 -4.37 -29.94
C VAL A 115 -3.14 -4.29 -29.74
N GLY A 116 -3.77 -5.38 -29.35
CA GLY A 116 -5.18 -5.51 -28.95
C GLY A 116 -6.27 -4.74 -29.71
N ASN A 117 -7.50 -5.13 -29.51
CA ASN A 117 -8.69 -4.39 -30.02
C ASN A 117 -9.17 -3.30 -29.04
N LEU A 118 -8.37 -3.01 -27.99
CA LEU A 118 -8.73 -2.04 -26.95
C LEU A 118 -8.70 -0.62 -27.51
N ARG A 119 -9.75 0.13 -27.22
CA ARG A 119 -9.97 1.51 -27.66
C ARG A 119 -10.27 2.40 -26.46
N VAL A 120 -9.95 3.67 -26.61
CA VAL A 120 -10.31 4.74 -25.69
C VAL A 120 -11.15 5.76 -26.45
N SER A 121 -12.43 5.89 -26.09
CA SER A 121 -13.31 6.90 -26.65
C SER A 121 -13.43 8.08 -25.70
N PHE A 122 -13.42 9.27 -26.26
CA PHE A 122 -13.70 10.52 -25.59
C PHE A 122 -15.07 11.01 -26.00
N LEU A 123 -15.89 11.36 -25.03
CA LEU A 123 -17.24 11.88 -25.26
C LEU A 123 -17.38 13.20 -24.53
N ASP A 124 -18.12 14.10 -25.12
CA ASP A 124 -18.38 15.42 -24.60
C ASP A 124 -19.87 15.75 -24.76
N LYS A 125 -20.36 16.74 -24.01
CA LYS A 125 -21.74 17.21 -24.10
C LYS A 125 -21.87 18.29 -25.18
N ASP A 126 -22.83 18.11 -26.09
CA ASP A 126 -23.13 19.12 -27.07
C ASP A 126 -23.91 20.32 -26.46
N GLU A 127 -24.22 21.32 -27.28
CA GLU A 127 -24.98 22.53 -26.88
C GLU A 127 -26.35 22.22 -26.26
N ASN A 128 -26.91 21.06 -26.48
CA ASN A 128 -28.19 20.59 -25.91
C ASN A 128 -27.98 19.83 -24.58
N GLY A 129 -26.73 19.52 -24.21
CA GLY A 129 -26.37 18.69 -23.08
C GLY A 129 -26.37 17.19 -23.36
N ASP A 130 -26.50 16.78 -24.62
CA ASP A 130 -26.49 15.38 -25.02
C ASP A 130 -25.06 14.89 -25.23
N TRP A 131 -24.74 13.69 -24.70
CA TRP A 131 -23.44 13.07 -24.87
C TRP A 131 -23.16 12.70 -26.33
N LYS A 132 -21.95 13.02 -26.83
CA LYS A 132 -21.47 12.66 -28.17
C LYS A 132 -20.03 12.17 -28.12
N ALA A 133 -19.72 11.09 -28.86
CA ALA A 133 -18.34 10.67 -29.08
C ALA A 133 -17.64 11.69 -30.00
N THR A 134 -16.60 12.33 -29.47
CA THR A 134 -15.82 13.37 -30.15
C THR A 134 -14.53 12.82 -30.74
N TYR A 135 -13.87 11.90 -30.04
CA TYR A 135 -12.58 11.36 -30.47
C TYR A 135 -12.40 9.91 -30.04
N GLU A 136 -11.52 9.19 -30.74
CA GLU A 136 -11.13 7.83 -30.43
C GLU A 136 -9.62 7.62 -30.62
N LEU A 137 -8.96 6.96 -29.67
CA LEU A 137 -7.58 6.53 -29.76
C LEU A 137 -7.44 5.02 -29.61
N PRO A 138 -6.51 4.38 -30.34
CA PRO A 138 -6.09 3.02 -30.04
C PRO A 138 -5.37 3.00 -28.69
N ALA A 139 -5.61 2.00 -27.87
CA ALA A 139 -4.88 1.80 -26.62
C ALA A 139 -3.45 1.35 -26.90
N ALA A 140 -2.51 1.72 -26.03
CA ALA A 140 -1.10 1.32 -26.13
C ALA A 140 -0.82 -0.08 -25.57
N GLY A 141 -1.80 -0.73 -24.94
CA GLY A 141 -1.68 -2.07 -24.35
C GLY A 141 -2.93 -2.93 -24.57
N THR A 142 -2.97 -4.07 -23.90
CA THR A 142 -4.04 -5.05 -24.02
C THR A 142 -5.13 -4.90 -22.96
N GLU A 143 -4.81 -4.34 -21.80
CA GLU A 143 -5.72 -4.12 -20.69
C GLU A 143 -5.42 -2.78 -20.03
N VAL A 144 -6.45 -2.12 -19.50
CA VAL A 144 -6.29 -0.87 -18.74
C VAL A 144 -5.92 -1.21 -17.31
N GLU A 145 -4.75 -0.78 -16.88
CA GLU A 145 -4.26 -0.99 -15.51
C GLU A 145 -4.80 0.06 -14.56
N SER A 146 -4.60 1.35 -14.91
CA SER A 146 -5.06 2.48 -14.11
C SER A 146 -5.23 3.74 -14.95
N VAL A 147 -5.99 4.70 -14.40
CA VAL A 147 -6.20 6.03 -14.94
C VAL A 147 -5.86 7.05 -13.87
N ALA A 148 -5.20 8.13 -14.25
CA ALA A 148 -4.87 9.26 -13.40
C ALA A 148 -4.86 10.56 -14.21
N PHE A 149 -4.95 11.68 -13.50
CA PHE A 149 -4.84 13.02 -14.07
C PHE A 149 -3.73 13.79 -13.36
N SER A 150 -2.94 14.53 -14.11
CA SER A 150 -1.86 15.36 -13.57
C SER A 150 -1.44 16.44 -14.58
N LYS A 151 -0.97 17.55 -14.08
CA LYS A 151 -0.47 18.65 -14.92
C LYS A 151 0.90 18.34 -15.55
N LEU A 152 1.66 17.46 -14.97
CA LEU A 152 2.99 17.07 -15.44
C LEU A 152 3.93 18.25 -15.76
N GLY A 153 3.89 19.30 -14.92
CA GLY A 153 4.67 20.52 -15.12
C GLY A 153 4.11 21.49 -16.16
N SER A 154 2.88 21.25 -16.66
CA SER A 154 2.14 22.18 -17.54
C SER A 154 1.04 22.91 -16.77
N ASP A 155 0.38 23.86 -17.42
CA ASP A 155 -0.73 24.61 -16.81
C ASP A 155 -2.05 23.80 -16.76
N LYS A 156 -2.26 22.91 -17.74
CA LYS A 156 -3.46 22.08 -17.89
C LYS A 156 -3.23 20.64 -17.48
N GLU A 157 -4.27 19.99 -17.01
CA GLU A 157 -4.26 18.56 -16.71
C GLU A 157 -4.01 17.73 -17.98
N LYS A 158 -3.41 16.58 -17.79
CA LYS A 158 -3.19 15.52 -18.79
C LYS A 158 -3.77 14.23 -18.26
N LEU A 159 -4.36 13.46 -19.15
CA LEU A 159 -4.83 12.11 -18.86
C LEU A 159 -3.67 11.13 -18.99
N LEU A 160 -3.44 10.36 -17.92
CA LEU A 160 -2.46 9.30 -17.84
C LEU A 160 -3.19 7.95 -17.84
N ILE A 161 -2.98 7.14 -18.86
CA ILE A 161 -3.56 5.80 -18.91
C ILE A 161 -2.43 4.77 -18.90
N SER A 162 -2.44 3.96 -17.85
CA SER A 162 -1.54 2.83 -17.72
C SER A 162 -2.15 1.58 -18.33
N TYR A 163 -1.33 0.83 -19.07
CA TYR A 163 -1.74 -0.39 -19.73
C TYR A 163 -0.82 -1.55 -19.37
N SER A 164 -1.41 -2.73 -19.19
CA SER A 164 -0.70 -3.99 -19.21
C SER A 164 -0.49 -4.45 -20.65
N VAL A 165 0.60 -5.17 -20.91
CA VAL A 165 0.92 -5.76 -22.21
C VAL A 165 1.02 -7.28 -22.03
N LEU A 166 0.26 -8.01 -22.81
CA LEU A 166 0.24 -9.48 -22.73
C LEU A 166 1.65 -10.07 -22.89
N GLY A 167 2.07 -10.88 -21.93
CA GLY A 167 3.37 -11.53 -21.92
C GLY A 167 4.54 -10.65 -21.44
N SER A 168 4.27 -9.43 -20.95
CA SER A 168 5.27 -8.55 -20.33
C SER A 168 4.93 -8.29 -18.88
N SER A 169 5.94 -8.23 -18.02
CA SER A 169 5.82 -7.71 -16.65
C SER A 169 5.88 -6.17 -16.62
N ASP A 170 6.45 -5.57 -17.66
CA ASP A 170 6.51 -4.11 -17.79
C ASP A 170 5.22 -3.57 -18.39
N LYS A 171 4.83 -2.39 -17.91
CA LYS A 171 3.62 -1.67 -18.30
C LYS A 171 3.96 -0.48 -19.18
N ILE A 172 2.95 0.07 -19.83
CA ILE A 172 3.07 1.26 -20.68
C ILE A 172 2.12 2.33 -20.14
N MET A 173 2.63 3.56 -19.98
CA MET A 173 1.83 4.74 -19.67
C MET A 173 1.70 5.59 -20.94
N SER A 174 0.47 5.88 -21.38
CA SER A 174 0.17 6.92 -22.36
C SER A 174 -0.19 8.20 -21.67
N VAL A 175 0.37 9.31 -22.11
CA VAL A 175 0.02 10.65 -21.67
C VAL A 175 -0.72 11.33 -22.81
N ILE A 176 -1.93 11.80 -22.53
CA ILE A 176 -2.89 12.32 -23.51
C ILE A 176 -3.31 13.72 -23.07
N ASP A 177 -3.32 14.64 -24.00
CA ASP A 177 -3.92 15.96 -23.90
C ASP A 177 -5.30 15.92 -24.55
N TYR A 178 -6.30 16.57 -23.94
CA TYR A 178 -7.62 16.72 -24.53
C TYR A 178 -7.99 18.20 -24.56
N GLU A 179 -8.36 18.69 -25.71
CA GLU A 179 -8.76 20.08 -25.90
C GLU A 179 -9.72 20.21 -27.08
N ASN A 180 -10.84 20.90 -26.89
CA ASN A 180 -11.83 21.20 -27.94
C ASN A 180 -12.33 19.93 -28.68
N GLY A 181 -12.61 18.86 -27.96
CA GLY A 181 -13.10 17.59 -28.53
C GLY A 181 -12.03 16.74 -29.23
N VAL A 182 -10.75 17.05 -29.09
CA VAL A 182 -9.64 16.34 -29.74
C VAL A 182 -8.66 15.80 -28.71
N ALA A 183 -8.48 14.46 -28.69
CA ALA A 183 -7.46 13.83 -27.87
C ALA A 183 -6.14 13.73 -28.64
N THR A 184 -5.05 14.19 -28.05
CA THR A 184 -3.70 14.13 -28.64
C THR A 184 -2.77 13.36 -27.72
N GLN A 185 -2.19 12.26 -28.21
CA GLN A 185 -1.19 11.50 -27.47
C GLN A 185 0.14 12.25 -27.46
N LEU A 186 0.56 12.77 -26.30
CA LEU A 186 1.81 13.53 -26.10
C LEU A 186 3.04 12.63 -26.06
N GLY A 187 2.86 11.37 -25.67
CA GLY A 187 3.91 10.36 -25.62
C GLY A 187 3.50 9.09 -24.88
N THR A 188 4.37 8.08 -24.95
CA THR A 188 4.25 6.84 -24.19
C THR A 188 5.58 6.51 -23.53
N VAL A 189 5.51 5.94 -22.33
CA VAL A 189 6.69 5.48 -21.59
C VAL A 189 6.46 4.08 -21.04
N GLY A 190 7.48 3.23 -21.15
CA GLY A 190 7.49 1.92 -20.51
C GLY A 190 7.97 2.05 -19.06
N TYR A 191 7.39 1.28 -18.14
CA TYR A 191 7.80 1.29 -16.75
C TYR A 191 7.53 -0.06 -16.07
N SER A 192 8.33 -0.40 -15.06
CA SER A 192 8.08 -1.51 -14.15
C SER A 192 7.27 -1.03 -12.94
N SER A 193 7.53 0.19 -12.44
CA SER A 193 6.78 0.88 -11.40
C SER A 193 6.82 2.39 -11.63
N TYR A 194 5.89 3.15 -11.04
CA TYR A 194 5.91 4.61 -11.12
C TYR A 194 5.35 5.26 -9.85
N ILE A 195 5.70 6.51 -9.64
CA ILE A 195 5.04 7.41 -8.68
C ILE A 195 4.86 8.80 -9.32
N MET A 196 3.87 9.54 -8.82
CA MET A 196 3.77 10.97 -9.06
C MET A 196 4.64 11.71 -8.06
N LEU A 197 5.43 12.66 -8.53
CA LEU A 197 6.30 13.50 -7.72
C LEU A 197 5.61 14.83 -7.45
N ASP A 198 4.91 14.88 -6.33
CA ASP A 198 4.28 16.11 -5.84
C ASP A 198 5.26 16.77 -4.87
N ASN A 199 5.50 18.06 -5.00
CA ASN A 199 6.31 18.85 -4.06
C ASN A 199 7.79 18.45 -3.88
N LEU A 200 8.34 17.54 -4.67
CA LEU A 200 9.78 17.25 -4.66
C LEU A 200 10.60 18.30 -5.42
N THR A 201 9.96 19.07 -6.29
CA THR A 201 10.54 20.16 -7.04
C THR A 201 9.67 21.41 -6.92
N GLU A 202 10.24 22.60 -7.03
CA GLU A 202 9.48 23.86 -6.95
C GLU A 202 8.50 24.08 -8.14
N SER A 203 8.59 23.23 -9.18
CA SER A 203 7.93 23.46 -10.47
C SER A 203 6.74 22.55 -10.77
N GLY A 204 6.17 21.84 -9.79
CA GLY A 204 4.90 21.09 -9.96
C GLY A 204 5.02 19.58 -9.94
N GLU A 205 4.00 18.91 -10.45
CA GLU A 205 3.89 17.45 -10.50
C GLU A 205 4.67 16.89 -11.67
N TYR A 206 5.33 15.75 -11.47
CA TYR A 206 6.07 15.02 -12.52
C TYR A 206 5.86 13.51 -12.36
N LEU A 207 6.02 12.78 -13.47
CA LEU A 207 5.94 11.32 -13.49
C LEU A 207 7.34 10.71 -13.35
N ALA A 208 7.62 10.02 -12.25
CA ALA A 208 8.84 9.22 -12.11
C ALA A 208 8.56 7.77 -12.44
N CYS A 209 9.18 7.30 -13.50
CA CYS A 209 9.13 5.91 -13.95
C CYS A 209 10.39 5.16 -13.51
N PHE A 210 10.19 3.99 -12.94
CA PHE A 210 11.24 3.09 -12.49
C PHE A 210 11.28 1.87 -13.38
N ASN A 211 12.47 1.55 -13.88
CA ASN A 211 12.69 0.42 -14.77
C ASN A 211 13.86 -0.43 -14.29
N ARG A 212 13.78 -1.73 -14.53
CA ARG A 212 14.88 -2.67 -14.28
C ARG A 212 15.82 -2.71 -15.48
N ASP A 213 17.11 -2.67 -15.23
CA ASP A 213 18.14 -2.99 -16.22
C ASP A 213 18.63 -4.41 -15.98
N GLY A 214 18.00 -5.38 -16.63
CA GLY A 214 18.32 -6.80 -16.45
C GLY A 214 19.75 -7.16 -16.86
N ALA A 215 20.36 -6.42 -17.78
CA ALA A 215 21.73 -6.64 -18.23
C ALA A 215 22.75 -6.18 -17.17
N LYS A 216 22.48 -5.07 -16.50
CA LYS A 216 23.34 -4.50 -15.44
C LYS A 216 22.95 -4.92 -14.04
N LYS A 217 21.78 -5.58 -13.89
CA LYS A 217 21.18 -5.88 -12.59
C LYS A 217 21.06 -4.63 -11.70
N SER A 218 20.65 -3.52 -12.30
CA SER A 218 20.42 -2.23 -11.62
C SER A 218 19.02 -1.74 -11.92
N ALA A 219 18.60 -0.67 -11.27
CA ALA A 219 17.38 0.06 -11.59
C ALA A 219 17.73 1.43 -12.18
N ASN A 220 16.78 1.97 -12.94
CA ASN A 220 16.85 3.31 -13.47
C ASN A 220 15.57 4.06 -13.08
N MET A 221 15.73 5.32 -12.67
CA MET A 221 14.62 6.26 -12.54
C MET A 221 14.71 7.30 -13.66
N THR A 222 13.61 7.52 -14.37
CA THR A 222 13.47 8.59 -15.36
C THR A 222 12.28 9.45 -14.97
N VAL A 223 12.47 10.74 -14.92
CA VAL A 223 11.41 11.71 -14.59
C VAL A 223 10.92 12.37 -15.86
N TYR A 224 9.62 12.31 -16.09
CA TYR A 224 8.94 12.85 -17.25
C TYR A 224 8.01 13.98 -16.87
N GLY A 225 7.84 14.92 -17.77
CA GLY A 225 6.89 16.02 -17.70
C GLY A 225 6.53 16.57 -19.07
N CYS A 226 5.58 17.48 -19.10
CA CYS A 226 5.06 18.15 -20.29
C CYS A 226 5.25 19.67 -20.20
N SER A 227 6.45 20.14 -19.93
CA SER A 227 6.74 21.57 -19.66
C SER A 227 6.34 22.50 -20.80
N ASP A 228 6.30 22.01 -22.06
CA ASP A 228 5.80 22.74 -23.22
C ASP A 228 4.29 22.57 -23.45
N GLY A 229 3.63 21.76 -22.63
CA GLY A 229 2.23 21.36 -22.75
C GLY A 229 1.90 20.46 -23.95
N LYS A 230 2.88 20.11 -24.78
CA LYS A 230 2.66 19.45 -26.09
C LYS A 230 3.39 18.13 -26.24
N THR A 231 4.47 17.92 -25.51
CA THR A 231 5.28 16.71 -25.62
C THR A 231 5.67 16.18 -24.26
N LEU A 232 5.60 14.85 -24.10
CA LEU A 232 6.13 14.18 -22.94
C LEU A 232 7.65 14.04 -23.11
N GLY A 233 8.40 14.70 -22.25
CA GLY A 233 9.87 14.71 -22.31
C GLY A 233 10.53 14.36 -20.98
N MET A 234 11.79 13.93 -21.02
CA MET A 234 12.60 13.76 -19.82
C MET A 234 12.95 15.13 -19.23
N ILE A 235 12.67 15.33 -17.96
CA ILE A 235 12.93 16.60 -17.24
C ILE A 235 14.33 16.57 -16.60
N TYR A 236 14.77 15.42 -16.12
CA TYR A 236 16.08 15.24 -15.48
C TYR A 236 16.86 14.10 -16.14
N PRO A 237 18.20 14.09 -16.01
CA PRO A 237 19.03 12.96 -16.46
C PRO A 237 18.58 11.66 -15.79
N VAL A 238 18.66 10.56 -16.54
CA VAL A 238 18.36 9.22 -16.03
C VAL A 238 19.30 8.89 -14.86
N LEU A 239 18.73 8.51 -13.72
CA LEU A 239 19.47 8.08 -12.55
C LEU A 239 19.51 6.56 -12.48
N SER A 240 20.69 5.97 -12.56
CA SER A 240 20.90 4.54 -12.28
C SER A 240 21.22 4.33 -10.82
N PHE A 241 20.62 3.33 -10.20
CA PHE A 241 20.80 3.02 -8.77
C PHE A 241 20.58 1.54 -8.47
N GLY A 242 20.89 1.14 -7.24
CA GLY A 242 20.77 -0.22 -6.77
C GLY A 242 21.82 -1.16 -7.36
N ASN A 243 22.00 -2.30 -6.71
CA ASN A 243 22.89 -3.35 -7.19
C ASN A 243 22.20 -4.71 -7.00
N GLY A 244 22.11 -5.47 -8.08
CA GLY A 244 21.42 -6.75 -8.06
C GLY A 244 19.88 -6.67 -8.12
N VAL A 245 19.30 -5.52 -8.48
CA VAL A 245 17.85 -5.32 -8.54
C VAL A 245 17.19 -6.33 -9.48
N THR A 246 16.29 -7.14 -8.95
CA THR A 246 15.50 -8.10 -9.73
C THR A 246 14.05 -7.67 -9.87
N ASP A 247 13.49 -7.00 -8.87
CA ASP A 247 12.15 -6.41 -8.91
C ASP A 247 12.01 -5.27 -7.90
N PHE A 248 10.97 -4.44 -8.07
CA PHE A 248 10.59 -3.44 -7.10
C PHE A 248 9.57 -4.00 -6.12
N ASP A 249 9.71 -3.62 -4.86
CA ASP A 249 8.78 -3.96 -3.80
C ASP A 249 7.84 -2.81 -3.48
N ARG A 250 8.43 -1.71 -3.01
CA ARG A 250 7.70 -0.49 -2.69
C ARG A 250 8.50 0.74 -3.09
N ILE A 251 7.80 1.74 -3.61
CA ILE A 251 8.36 3.05 -3.91
C ILE A 251 7.51 4.08 -3.16
N THR A 252 8.14 4.84 -2.27
CA THR A 252 7.42 5.73 -1.35
C THR A 252 8.03 7.12 -1.37
N SER A 253 7.20 8.15 -1.57
CA SER A 253 7.57 9.54 -1.31
C SER A 253 7.67 9.76 0.21
N ALA A 254 8.78 10.30 0.65
CA ALA A 254 9.10 10.45 2.07
C ALA A 254 10.03 11.67 2.29
N ASN A 255 10.58 11.79 3.50
CA ASN A 255 11.67 12.72 3.76
C ASN A 255 12.88 11.96 4.31
N CYS A 256 14.06 12.44 3.97
CA CYS A 256 15.33 11.98 4.55
C CYS A 256 16.10 13.17 5.18
N LEU A 257 17.19 12.88 5.86
CA LEU A 257 18.09 13.91 6.37
C LEU A 257 19.25 14.10 5.39
N LEU A 258 19.44 15.33 4.93
CA LEU A 258 20.60 15.74 4.15
C LEU A 258 21.36 16.81 4.93
N LEU A 259 22.56 16.50 5.43
CA LEU A 259 23.35 17.39 6.28
C LEU A 259 22.54 17.95 7.48
N GLY A 260 21.72 17.10 8.10
CA GLY A 260 20.88 17.45 9.24
C GLY A 260 19.62 18.26 8.89
N LYS A 261 19.33 18.49 7.62
CA LYS A 261 18.08 19.13 7.16
C LYS A 261 17.13 18.08 6.61
N LYS A 262 15.85 18.20 6.94
CA LYS A 262 14.78 17.40 6.38
C LYS A 262 14.57 17.77 4.90
N MET A 263 14.69 16.78 4.03
CA MET A 263 14.56 16.94 2.58
C MET A 263 13.61 15.90 2.02
N PRO A 264 12.75 16.27 1.05
CA PRO A 264 11.96 15.31 0.33
C PRO A 264 12.83 14.27 -0.37
N CYS A 265 12.40 13.01 -0.34
CA CYS A 265 13.11 11.89 -0.96
C CYS A 265 12.13 10.84 -1.47
N ILE A 266 12.67 9.87 -2.20
CA ILE A 266 11.98 8.66 -2.63
C ILE A 266 12.73 7.48 -2.03
N ALA A 267 12.09 6.71 -1.19
CA ALA A 267 12.61 5.43 -0.73
C ALA A 267 12.17 4.35 -1.73
N VAL A 268 13.12 3.65 -2.27
CA VAL A 268 12.90 2.54 -3.22
C VAL A 268 13.34 1.26 -2.57
N ASP A 269 12.37 0.45 -2.15
CA ASP A 269 12.58 -0.91 -1.66
C ASP A 269 12.51 -1.87 -2.84
N TYR A 270 13.49 -2.77 -2.97
CA TYR A 270 13.60 -3.68 -4.09
C TYR A 270 14.16 -5.05 -3.69
N LEU A 271 13.84 -6.04 -4.52
CA LEU A 271 14.37 -7.38 -4.40
C LEU A 271 15.74 -7.49 -5.07
N ILE A 272 16.66 -8.18 -4.41
CA ILE A 272 17.92 -8.65 -4.98
C ILE A 272 17.79 -10.12 -5.40
N SER A 273 17.05 -10.88 -4.60
CA SER A 273 16.67 -12.28 -4.87
C SER A 273 15.36 -12.58 -4.16
N GLU A 274 14.81 -13.75 -4.33
CA GLU A 274 13.48 -14.16 -3.84
C GLU A 274 13.18 -13.77 -2.38
N ASN A 275 14.17 -13.87 -1.49
CA ASN A 275 13.98 -13.55 -0.06
C ASN A 275 14.94 -12.47 0.45
N TYR A 276 15.50 -11.69 -0.45
CA TYR A 276 16.52 -10.70 -0.12
C TYR A 276 16.17 -9.34 -0.67
N TYR A 277 15.99 -8.37 0.22
CA TYR A 277 15.55 -7.01 -0.09
C TYR A 277 16.61 -5.99 0.30
N ASP A 278 16.63 -4.88 -0.40
CA ASP A 278 17.46 -3.72 -0.08
C ASP A 278 16.69 -2.43 -0.37
N THR A 279 17.23 -1.30 0.06
CA THR A 279 16.64 0.03 -0.13
C THR A 279 17.67 1.01 -0.65
N THR A 280 17.26 1.81 -1.62
CA THR A 280 17.99 3.02 -2.02
C THR A 280 17.11 4.23 -1.79
N VAL A 281 17.68 5.27 -1.17
CA VAL A 281 17.02 6.57 -1.00
C VAL A 281 17.50 7.52 -2.09
N LEU A 282 16.57 8.07 -2.86
CA LEU A 282 16.79 9.04 -3.92
C LEU A 282 16.32 10.41 -3.43
N TYR A 283 17.08 11.45 -3.67
CA TYR A 283 16.70 12.82 -3.29
C TYR A 283 16.98 13.81 -4.41
N TYR A 284 16.26 14.90 -4.41
CA TYR A 284 16.49 16.01 -5.34
C TYR A 284 17.44 17.03 -4.70
N ASN A 285 18.56 17.32 -5.40
CA ASN A 285 19.61 18.21 -4.90
C ASN A 285 19.47 19.68 -5.33
N GLY A 286 18.33 20.02 -5.94
CA GLY A 286 18.08 21.35 -6.51
C GLY A 286 18.31 21.45 -8.01
N SER A 287 19.00 20.47 -8.64
CA SER A 287 19.26 20.45 -10.07
C SER A 287 18.98 19.09 -10.73
N SER A 288 19.15 18.00 -9.99
CA SER A 288 18.94 16.64 -10.47
C SER A 288 18.66 15.71 -9.27
N PHE A 289 18.23 14.49 -9.59
CA PHE A 289 18.15 13.44 -8.60
C PHE A 289 19.49 12.76 -8.37
N ALA A 290 19.74 12.38 -7.14
CA ALA A 290 20.94 11.67 -6.70
C ALA A 290 20.57 10.58 -5.69
N THR A 291 21.43 9.56 -5.58
CA THR A 291 21.34 8.60 -4.49
C THR A 291 21.92 9.22 -3.21
N ALA A 292 21.23 9.06 -2.11
CA ALA A 292 21.80 9.30 -0.81
C ALA A 292 22.81 8.17 -0.56
N GLU A 293 24.08 8.41 -0.91
CA GLU A 293 25.14 7.43 -0.70
C GLU A 293 25.35 7.17 0.78
N THR A 294 25.19 5.93 1.17
CA THR A 294 25.66 5.42 2.44
C THR A 294 27.18 5.24 2.38
N THR A 295 27.93 6.32 2.32
CA THR A 295 29.39 6.26 2.25
C THR A 295 30.04 5.81 3.56
N VAL A 296 29.25 5.59 4.59
CA VAL A 296 29.77 5.11 5.88
C VAL A 296 29.52 3.62 6.00
N ARG A 297 30.38 2.84 5.41
CA ARG A 297 30.54 1.42 5.76
C ARG A 297 31.13 1.32 7.17
N TYR A 298 30.29 1.34 8.17
CA TYR A 298 30.70 0.96 9.52
C TYR A 298 30.62 -0.57 9.66
N GLY A 299 31.75 -1.25 9.42
CA GLY A 299 31.87 -2.69 9.61
C GLY A 299 31.15 -3.53 8.55
N ALA A 300 31.30 -4.84 8.64
CA ALA A 300 30.67 -5.82 7.74
C ALA A 300 29.13 -5.91 7.87
N ASP A 301 28.54 -5.19 8.82
CA ASP A 301 27.13 -5.34 9.23
C ASP A 301 26.21 -4.20 8.74
N THR A 302 26.65 -3.35 7.81
CA THR A 302 25.89 -2.17 7.37
C THR A 302 25.23 -2.33 6.01
N ASN A 303 24.80 -3.52 5.67
CA ASN A 303 23.88 -3.70 4.57
C ASN A 303 22.47 -3.44 5.12
N TYR A 304 21.71 -2.53 4.50
CA TYR A 304 20.27 -2.39 4.69
C TYR A 304 19.50 -3.59 4.14
N SER A 305 20.16 -4.74 4.17
CA SER A 305 19.62 -5.95 3.61
C SER A 305 18.61 -6.55 4.56
N ARG A 306 17.51 -6.96 4.00
CA ARG A 306 16.45 -7.66 4.68
C ARG A 306 16.33 -9.06 4.15
N HIS A 307 16.50 -10.03 5.02
CA HIS A 307 16.14 -11.40 4.72
C HIS A 307 14.75 -11.70 5.27
N VAL A 308 13.88 -12.22 4.43
CA VAL A 308 12.52 -12.64 4.77
C VAL A 308 12.48 -14.16 4.92
N ASN A 309 12.05 -14.63 6.09
CA ASN A 309 11.84 -16.05 6.37
C ASN A 309 10.53 -16.25 7.17
N GLY A 310 10.25 -17.47 7.63
CA GLY A 310 9.05 -17.76 8.42
C GLY A 310 8.92 -16.98 9.73
N TYR A 311 10.01 -16.36 10.22
CA TYR A 311 10.03 -15.59 11.46
C TYR A 311 10.31 -14.11 11.26
N THR A 312 10.74 -13.71 10.07
CA THR A 312 11.09 -12.32 9.76
C THR A 312 10.26 -11.86 8.58
N PRO A 313 9.37 -10.88 8.78
CA PRO A 313 8.48 -10.40 7.73
C PRO A 313 9.21 -9.54 6.72
N LYS A 314 8.59 -9.39 5.56
CA LYS A 314 8.88 -8.35 4.61
C LYS A 314 8.40 -7.00 5.16
N LEU A 315 9.32 -6.11 5.48
CA LEU A 315 9.02 -4.77 5.99
C LEU A 315 9.51 -3.72 5.01
N PRO A 316 8.64 -2.79 4.56
CA PRO A 316 9.07 -1.66 3.75
C PRO A 316 9.74 -0.59 4.62
N SER A 317 10.49 0.29 3.96
CA SER A 317 10.97 1.53 4.59
C SER A 317 9.79 2.42 4.98
N GLN A 318 9.80 2.95 6.19
CA GLN A 318 8.71 3.75 6.76
C GLN A 318 9.21 4.64 7.90
N ASP A 319 8.44 5.62 8.31
CA ASP A 319 8.69 6.42 9.52
C ASP A 319 8.22 5.61 10.75
N ILE A 320 9.16 4.98 11.46
CA ILE A 320 8.83 4.06 12.56
C ILE A 320 8.62 4.78 13.90
N ASP A 321 9.24 5.94 14.08
CA ASP A 321 9.18 6.73 15.32
C ASP A 321 8.28 7.97 15.25
N GLY A 322 7.73 8.29 14.06
CA GLY A 322 6.77 9.37 13.84
C GLY A 322 7.40 10.77 13.73
N ASP A 323 8.71 10.86 13.45
CA ASP A 323 9.39 12.17 13.30
C ASP A 323 9.30 12.73 11.87
N GLY A 324 8.68 11.97 10.97
CA GLY A 324 8.47 12.32 9.56
C GLY A 324 9.72 12.14 8.70
N ILE A 325 10.71 11.38 9.14
CA ILE A 325 11.89 10.96 8.38
C ILE A 325 11.76 9.46 8.11
N ILE A 326 12.14 9.04 6.90
CA ILE A 326 12.12 7.63 6.53
C ILE A 326 13.17 6.83 7.31
N ASP A 327 12.75 5.72 7.90
CA ASP A 327 13.62 4.72 8.48
C ASP A 327 13.70 3.51 7.57
N ILE A 328 14.90 3.00 7.41
CA ILE A 328 15.21 1.86 6.56
C ILE A 328 15.41 0.63 7.46
N PRO A 329 14.61 -0.44 7.28
CA PRO A 329 14.77 -1.66 8.05
C PRO A 329 15.92 -2.51 7.54
N ALA A 330 16.62 -3.15 8.46
CA ALA A 330 17.61 -4.20 8.19
C ALA A 330 17.46 -5.33 9.20
N THR A 331 17.53 -6.57 8.74
CA THR A 331 17.41 -7.74 9.63
C THR A 331 18.74 -8.08 10.28
N SER A 332 18.68 -8.54 11.52
CA SER A 332 19.85 -9.00 12.28
C SER A 332 19.42 -10.18 13.14
N PRO A 333 20.13 -11.31 13.08
CA PRO A 333 19.87 -12.43 13.98
C PRO A 333 19.86 -11.98 15.44
N LEU A 334 18.91 -12.50 16.21
CA LEU A 334 18.95 -12.37 17.68
C LEU A 334 20.14 -13.15 18.26
N PRO A 335 20.61 -12.78 19.46
CA PRO A 335 21.71 -13.50 20.13
C PRO A 335 21.46 -15.00 20.17
N GLY A 336 22.45 -15.79 19.72
CA GLY A 336 22.42 -17.24 19.63
C GLY A 336 21.92 -17.82 18.30
N TYR A 337 21.41 -16.95 17.39
CA TYR A 337 20.93 -17.36 16.06
C TYR A 337 21.93 -17.09 14.94
N GLU A 338 23.05 -16.43 15.22
CA GLU A 338 24.02 -15.93 14.24
C GLU A 338 24.65 -17.05 13.38
N ASN A 339 24.80 -18.23 13.96
CA ASN A 339 25.45 -19.37 13.30
C ASN A 339 24.45 -20.42 12.75
N LEU A 340 23.15 -20.19 12.87
CA LEU A 340 22.13 -21.07 12.34
C LEU A 340 21.91 -20.82 10.86
N SER A 341 21.33 -21.78 10.16
CA SER A 341 20.90 -21.61 8.78
C SER A 341 19.80 -20.53 8.71
N PHE A 342 19.76 -19.79 7.61
CA PHE A 342 18.85 -18.66 7.46
C PHE A 342 17.37 -19.00 7.77
N PRO A 343 16.77 -20.13 7.34
CA PRO A 343 15.40 -20.48 7.70
C PRO A 343 15.17 -20.70 9.20
N GLU A 344 16.21 -20.99 9.96
CA GLU A 344 16.15 -21.25 11.40
C GLU A 344 16.41 -19.99 12.24
N GLN A 345 16.86 -18.91 11.60
CA GLN A 345 17.17 -17.67 12.31
C GLN A 345 15.91 -16.94 12.74
N ILE A 346 15.86 -16.57 14.01
CA ILE A 346 14.94 -15.55 14.51
C ILE A 346 15.71 -14.24 14.53
N CYS A 347 15.17 -13.24 13.80
CA CYS A 347 15.83 -11.96 13.62
C CYS A 347 15.06 -10.84 14.32
N ALA A 348 15.81 -9.86 14.78
CA ALA A 348 15.31 -8.53 15.03
C ALA A 348 15.46 -7.64 13.79
N VAL A 349 14.75 -6.52 13.75
CA VAL A 349 14.83 -5.49 12.73
C VAL A 349 15.47 -4.25 13.33
N ARG A 350 16.53 -3.81 12.72
CA ARG A 350 17.19 -2.53 13.03
C ARG A 350 16.64 -1.49 12.06
N TRP A 351 16.19 -0.37 12.59
CA TRP A 351 15.69 0.74 11.80
C TRP A 351 16.71 1.87 11.78
N TYR A 352 17.02 2.36 10.60
CA TYR A 352 18.09 3.33 10.41
C TYR A 352 17.57 4.58 9.70
N LYS A 353 17.78 5.75 10.30
CA LYS A 353 17.66 7.03 9.60
C LYS A 353 18.88 7.27 8.75
N GLN A 354 18.63 7.64 7.51
CA GLN A 354 19.68 8.10 6.63
C GLN A 354 19.91 9.60 6.80
N ASN A 355 21.07 9.92 7.31
CA ASN A 355 21.63 11.25 7.29
C ASN A 355 22.90 11.18 6.41
N CYS A 356 23.04 11.99 5.39
CA CYS A 356 24.07 11.89 4.33
C CYS A 356 25.53 11.65 4.79
N SER A 357 25.82 11.86 6.04
CA SER A 357 27.16 11.61 6.62
C SER A 357 27.21 10.45 7.60
N LYS A 358 26.09 9.94 8.06
CA LYS A 358 26.02 8.83 9.01
C LYS A 358 24.67 8.16 9.01
N ILE A 359 24.69 6.89 9.39
CA ILE A 359 23.51 6.10 9.66
C ILE A 359 23.26 6.16 11.15
N GLU A 360 22.04 6.50 11.55
CA GLU A 360 21.64 6.54 12.95
C GLU A 360 20.62 5.43 13.21
N LEU A 361 20.91 4.56 14.17
CA LEU A 361 19.97 3.56 14.63
C LEU A 361 18.82 4.26 15.38
N THR A 362 17.61 4.17 14.86
CA THR A 362 16.40 4.76 15.43
C THR A 362 15.72 3.81 16.38
N ALA A 363 15.54 2.56 15.95
CA ALA A 363 14.83 1.54 16.72
C ALA A 363 15.43 0.15 16.49
N TYR A 364 15.23 -0.71 17.45
CA TYR A 364 15.54 -2.13 17.38
C TYR A 364 14.25 -2.89 17.76
N THR A 365 13.66 -3.61 16.82
CA THR A 365 12.34 -4.21 17.02
C THR A 365 12.36 -5.69 16.74
N PHE A 366 11.44 -6.41 17.36
CA PHE A 366 11.04 -7.75 16.95
C PHE A 366 9.64 -7.66 16.34
N VAL A 367 9.46 -8.22 15.14
CA VAL A 367 8.18 -8.20 14.45
C VAL A 367 7.72 -9.63 14.21
N ASP A 368 6.55 -9.98 14.72
CA ASP A 368 5.92 -11.28 14.49
C ASP A 368 4.69 -11.13 13.59
N PRO A 369 4.81 -11.56 12.33
CA PRO A 369 3.71 -11.47 11.37
C PRO A 369 2.55 -12.39 11.72
N GLN A 370 2.85 -13.60 12.18
CA GLN A 370 1.83 -14.61 12.46
C GLN A 370 0.99 -14.23 13.68
N ARG A 371 1.62 -13.61 14.68
CA ARG A 371 0.96 -13.16 15.91
C ARG A 371 0.56 -11.70 15.86
N ASN A 372 0.96 -10.99 14.78
CA ASN A 372 0.54 -9.62 14.44
C ASN A 372 0.90 -8.59 15.51
N PHE A 373 2.14 -8.63 16.00
CA PHE A 373 2.66 -7.61 16.89
C PHE A 373 4.10 -7.21 16.52
N MET A 374 4.46 -6.01 16.94
CA MET A 374 5.84 -5.52 16.93
C MET A 374 6.19 -5.11 18.36
N LEU A 375 7.36 -5.53 18.82
CA LEU A 375 7.94 -5.13 20.11
C LEU A 375 9.20 -4.30 19.87
N THR A 376 9.21 -3.05 20.29
CA THR A 376 10.41 -2.22 20.32
C THR A 376 11.25 -2.57 21.54
N PHE A 377 12.48 -2.99 21.30
CA PHE A 377 13.41 -3.34 22.40
C PHE A 377 13.90 -2.08 23.11
N PRO A 378 13.84 -2.01 24.43
CA PRO A 378 14.56 -0.97 25.16
C PRO A 378 16.05 -1.15 24.97
N GLY A 379 16.84 -0.08 25.04
CA GLY A 379 18.29 -0.12 24.81
C GLY A 379 19.04 -1.16 25.66
N ARG A 380 18.54 -1.43 26.88
CA ARG A 380 19.11 -2.46 27.78
C ARG A 380 18.92 -3.90 27.30
N TRP A 381 18.04 -4.14 26.32
CA TRP A 381 17.79 -5.46 25.75
C TRP A 381 18.67 -5.78 24.54
N VAL A 382 19.17 -4.76 23.87
CA VAL A 382 19.95 -4.93 22.63
C VAL A 382 21.22 -5.72 22.90
N GLY A 383 21.37 -6.88 22.24
CA GLY A 383 22.49 -7.81 22.44
C GLY A 383 22.42 -8.67 23.71
N MET A 384 21.44 -8.42 24.59
CA MET A 384 21.28 -9.13 25.87
C MET A 384 20.08 -10.08 25.90
N VAL A 385 19.14 -9.92 24.94
CA VAL A 385 17.88 -10.65 24.92
C VAL A 385 17.75 -11.40 23.61
N THR A 386 17.33 -12.65 23.72
CA THR A 386 16.95 -13.51 22.61
C THR A 386 15.47 -13.88 22.69
N ALA A 387 14.94 -14.57 21.69
CA ALA A 387 13.54 -15.00 21.67
C ALA A 387 13.38 -16.44 21.21
N THR A 388 12.36 -17.11 21.68
CA THR A 388 11.91 -18.41 21.15
C THR A 388 10.45 -18.35 20.78
N VAL A 389 10.07 -19.04 19.71
CA VAL A 389 8.72 -19.13 19.22
C VAL A 389 8.17 -20.51 19.56
N ASN A 390 7.02 -20.55 20.21
CA ASN A 390 6.27 -21.78 20.47
C ASN A 390 5.01 -21.77 19.59
N THR A 391 4.93 -22.67 18.64
CA THR A 391 3.81 -22.82 17.71
C THR A 391 2.63 -23.57 18.31
N GLU A 392 2.87 -24.41 19.35
CA GLU A 392 1.80 -25.21 19.98
C GLU A 392 0.83 -24.34 20.80
N ASP A 393 1.37 -23.40 21.57
CA ASP A 393 0.58 -22.48 22.39
C ASP A 393 0.48 -21.06 21.81
N ASN A 394 1.00 -20.88 20.60
CA ASN A 394 1.00 -19.63 19.84
C ASN A 394 1.62 -18.46 20.61
N SER A 395 2.79 -18.68 21.21
CA SER A 395 3.51 -17.67 22.00
C SER A 395 4.92 -17.39 21.51
N VAL A 396 5.42 -16.22 21.89
CA VAL A 396 6.84 -15.83 21.79
C VAL A 396 7.33 -15.48 23.17
N THR A 397 8.46 -16.10 23.58
CA THR A 397 9.11 -15.78 24.86
C THR A 397 10.46 -15.13 24.62
N PHE A 398 10.66 -13.97 25.24
CA PHE A 398 11.90 -13.23 25.26
C PHE A 398 12.68 -13.61 26.51
N TRP A 399 13.95 -13.99 26.30
CA TRP A 399 14.82 -14.53 27.34
C TRP A 399 16.04 -13.66 27.53
N LYS A 400 16.55 -13.59 28.73
CA LYS A 400 17.94 -13.20 28.94
C LYS A 400 18.85 -14.21 28.23
N TYR A 401 19.68 -13.74 27.31
CA TYR A 401 20.63 -14.61 26.61
C TYR A 401 21.83 -14.96 27.47
N GLU A 402 22.15 -16.21 27.61
CA GLU A 402 23.22 -16.74 28.47
C GLU A 402 24.27 -17.57 27.71
N GLY A 403 24.30 -17.44 26.37
CA GLY A 403 25.30 -18.09 25.50
C GLY A 403 24.76 -19.25 24.66
N ASP A 404 23.64 -19.86 25.04
CA ASP A 404 22.96 -20.89 24.26
C ASP A 404 21.44 -20.65 24.31
N ILE A 405 20.77 -20.67 23.13
CA ILE A 405 19.32 -20.50 23.04
C ILE A 405 18.52 -21.65 23.65
N LYS A 406 19.14 -22.82 23.85
CA LYS A 406 18.52 -23.99 24.44
C LYS A 406 18.62 -24.04 25.97
N GLU A 407 19.49 -23.22 26.54
CA GLU A 407 19.81 -23.23 27.98
C GLU A 407 19.33 -21.94 28.68
N ASN A 408 18.42 -21.15 28.03
CA ASN A 408 17.88 -19.93 28.63
C ASN A 408 16.99 -20.27 29.83
N GLU A 409 17.35 -19.77 31.01
CA GLU A 409 16.60 -20.02 32.24
C GLU A 409 15.65 -18.86 32.63
N TYR A 410 15.95 -17.64 32.18
CA TYR A 410 15.26 -16.44 32.64
C TYR A 410 14.40 -15.84 31.56
N ALA A 411 13.09 -16.18 31.57
CA ALA A 411 12.08 -15.51 30.75
C ALA A 411 11.85 -14.08 31.27
N LEU A 412 11.80 -13.10 30.38
CA LEU A 412 11.55 -11.70 30.70
C LEU A 412 10.15 -11.26 30.33
N LEU A 413 9.70 -11.69 29.15
CA LEU A 413 8.39 -11.35 28.61
C LEU A 413 7.91 -12.52 27.75
N THR A 414 6.67 -12.95 27.92
CA THR A 414 5.98 -13.86 26.98
C THR A 414 4.77 -13.14 26.41
N ILE A 415 4.63 -13.14 25.08
CA ILE A 415 3.45 -12.65 24.37
C ILE A 415 2.76 -13.86 23.75
N LYS A 416 1.47 -14.00 24.02
CA LYS A 416 0.63 -15.11 23.55
C LYS A 416 -0.55 -14.56 22.75
N THR A 417 -0.83 -15.13 21.58
CA THR A 417 -1.98 -14.78 20.75
C THR A 417 -2.98 -15.92 20.73
N VAL A 418 -4.22 -15.62 21.03
CA VAL A 418 -5.37 -16.54 20.94
C VAL A 418 -6.22 -16.10 19.76
N LEU A 419 -6.37 -16.98 18.78
CA LEU A 419 -7.23 -16.73 17.62
C LEU A 419 -8.70 -16.96 18.00
N LYS A 420 -9.59 -16.05 17.63
CA LYS A 420 -11.03 -16.22 17.76
C LYS A 420 -11.53 -17.01 16.55
N SER A 421 -11.97 -18.25 16.79
CA SER A 421 -12.63 -19.03 15.74
C SER A 421 -14.07 -18.53 15.56
N ASP A 422 -14.62 -18.61 14.33
CA ASP A 422 -16.01 -18.26 14.01
C ASP A 422 -17.09 -19.05 14.78
N THR A 423 -16.67 -20.04 15.56
CA THR A 423 -17.53 -20.79 16.47
C THR A 423 -17.29 -20.34 17.90
N SER A 424 -18.21 -19.55 18.42
CA SER A 424 -18.25 -18.92 19.75
C SER A 424 -18.07 -19.84 20.97
N ALA A 425 -17.84 -21.15 20.79
CA ALA A 425 -17.75 -22.15 21.85
C ALA A 425 -16.32 -22.56 22.23
N GLN A 426 -15.29 -22.27 21.41
CA GLN A 426 -13.91 -22.74 21.65
C GLN A 426 -12.91 -21.69 22.13
N SER A 427 -13.23 -20.39 22.02
CA SER A 427 -12.33 -19.30 22.45
C SER A 427 -12.34 -19.01 23.95
N GLU A 428 -13.42 -19.34 24.66
CA GLU A 428 -13.52 -19.11 26.12
C GLU A 428 -12.54 -19.95 26.97
N PRO A 429 -12.27 -21.26 26.66
CA PRO A 429 -11.33 -22.04 27.44
C PRO A 429 -9.90 -21.52 27.40
N ASP A 430 -9.44 -21.05 26.24
CA ASP A 430 -8.06 -20.58 26.04
C ASP A 430 -7.82 -19.21 26.71
N THR A 431 -8.81 -18.33 26.66
CA THR A 431 -8.80 -17.05 27.36
C THR A 431 -8.74 -17.25 28.90
N GLN A 432 -9.58 -18.13 29.43
CA GLN A 432 -9.57 -18.44 30.87
C GLN A 432 -8.28 -19.14 31.30
N SER A 433 -7.71 -19.99 30.45
CA SER A 433 -6.43 -20.64 30.71
C SER A 433 -5.29 -19.61 30.78
N ALA A 434 -5.20 -18.68 29.82
CA ALA A 434 -4.17 -17.65 29.81
C ALA A 434 -4.22 -16.80 31.09
N LEU A 435 -5.40 -16.34 31.53
CA LEU A 435 -5.55 -15.56 32.76
C LEU A 435 -5.18 -16.35 34.02
N ARG A 436 -5.49 -17.66 34.08
CA ARG A 436 -5.09 -18.54 35.20
C ARG A 436 -3.57 -18.72 35.27
N ASP A 437 -2.90 -18.75 34.10
CA ASP A 437 -1.45 -18.88 34.00
C ASP A 437 -0.71 -17.56 34.28
N GLY A 438 -1.43 -16.52 34.68
CA GLY A 438 -0.87 -15.23 35.08
C GLY A 438 -0.56 -14.28 33.93
N PHE A 439 -1.13 -14.52 32.74
CA PHE A 439 -1.09 -13.57 31.63
C PHE A 439 -2.06 -12.41 31.87
N ARG A 440 -1.73 -11.27 31.32
CA ARG A 440 -2.58 -10.06 31.31
C ARG A 440 -3.04 -9.80 29.89
N LEU A 441 -4.22 -9.22 29.74
CA LEU A 441 -4.76 -8.80 28.45
C LEU A 441 -3.98 -7.58 27.95
N PHE A 442 -3.54 -7.63 26.70
CA PHE A 442 -2.93 -6.51 26.01
C PHE A 442 -3.89 -5.90 24.98
N SER A 443 -4.45 -6.70 24.10
CA SER A 443 -5.37 -6.26 23.04
C SER A 443 -6.43 -7.32 22.77
N ASP A 444 -7.62 -6.88 22.40
CA ASP A 444 -8.76 -7.73 22.05
C ASP A 444 -9.48 -7.14 20.85
N ASP A 445 -9.45 -7.85 19.71
CA ASP A 445 -10.14 -7.45 18.49
C ASP A 445 -11.11 -8.55 17.99
N SER A 446 -11.69 -8.38 16.80
CA SER A 446 -12.65 -9.35 16.24
C SER A 446 -12.04 -10.70 15.86
N GLU A 447 -10.73 -10.75 15.60
CA GLU A 447 -10.04 -11.93 15.07
C GLU A 447 -9.20 -12.64 16.13
N LYS A 448 -8.65 -11.87 17.09
CA LYS A 448 -7.69 -12.39 18.07
C LYS A 448 -7.65 -11.61 19.35
N THR A 449 -7.10 -12.26 20.37
CA THR A 449 -6.77 -11.65 21.66
C THR A 449 -5.29 -11.84 21.94
N ILE A 450 -4.60 -10.77 22.33
CA ILE A 450 -3.16 -10.78 22.66
C ILE A 450 -3.02 -10.62 24.16
N TYR A 451 -2.25 -11.51 24.76
CA TYR A 451 -1.92 -11.52 26.18
C TYR A 451 -0.41 -11.38 26.36
N TYR A 452 -0.01 -10.85 27.50
CA TYR A 452 1.39 -10.81 27.89
C TYR A 452 1.60 -11.26 29.33
N LYS A 453 2.80 -11.76 29.62
CA LYS A 453 3.29 -12.10 30.96
C LYS A 453 4.70 -11.59 31.11
N SER A 454 4.92 -10.64 32.02
CA SER A 454 6.23 -10.09 32.36
C SER A 454 6.75 -10.75 33.63
N ILE A 455 8.04 -11.02 33.66
CA ILE A 455 8.73 -11.64 34.80
C ILE A 455 9.84 -10.67 35.27
N MET A 456 9.90 -10.50 36.59
CA MET A 456 10.88 -9.60 37.20
C MET A 456 12.29 -10.18 37.14
N TYR A 457 13.20 -9.43 36.51
CA TYR A 457 14.64 -9.73 36.50
C TYR A 457 15.41 -8.43 36.64
N GLU A 458 16.37 -8.36 37.55
CA GLU A 458 17.09 -7.12 37.84
C GLU A 458 17.78 -6.57 36.61
N GLY A 459 17.49 -5.31 36.30
CA GLY A 459 18.07 -4.56 35.17
C GLY A 459 17.46 -4.85 33.78
N LEU A 460 16.68 -5.92 33.60
CA LEU A 460 16.10 -6.29 32.30
C LEU A 460 14.57 -6.33 32.26
N SER A 461 13.88 -6.35 33.41
CA SER A 461 12.42 -6.38 33.44
C SER A 461 11.80 -5.19 32.74
N LEU A 462 10.64 -5.40 32.16
CA LEU A 462 9.76 -4.35 31.66
C LEU A 462 8.61 -4.11 32.64
N THR A 463 8.31 -2.86 32.90
CA THR A 463 7.07 -2.46 33.58
C THR A 463 5.87 -2.56 32.63
N ASP A 464 4.66 -2.56 33.16
CA ASP A 464 3.46 -2.57 32.33
C ASP A 464 3.41 -1.34 31.38
N ASP A 465 3.78 -0.15 31.86
CA ASP A 465 3.84 1.07 31.06
C ASP A 465 4.89 0.97 29.93
N GLU A 466 6.04 0.34 30.20
CA GLU A 466 7.05 0.09 29.17
C GLU A 466 6.55 -0.92 28.12
N ILE A 467 5.79 -1.93 28.51
CA ILE A 467 5.19 -2.93 27.60
C ILE A 467 4.14 -2.25 26.74
N GLU A 468 3.23 -1.47 27.31
CA GLU A 468 2.22 -0.71 26.57
C GLU A 468 2.84 0.25 25.55
N ALA A 469 3.94 0.90 25.91
CA ALA A 469 4.66 1.80 24.98
C ALA A 469 5.45 1.05 23.89
N ALA A 470 5.98 -0.13 24.21
CA ALA A 470 6.88 -0.88 23.33
C ALA A 470 6.15 -1.80 22.35
N VAL A 471 4.97 -2.33 22.70
CA VAL A 471 4.22 -3.27 21.87
C VAL A 471 3.22 -2.51 21.00
N LYS A 472 3.29 -2.74 19.69
CA LYS A 472 2.30 -2.27 18.72
C LYS A 472 1.63 -3.47 18.08
N VAL A 473 0.30 -3.45 18.00
CA VAL A 473 -0.50 -4.45 17.28
C VAL A 473 -0.74 -3.94 15.87
N ARG A 474 -0.56 -4.79 14.86
CA ARG A 474 -0.70 -4.44 13.44
C ARG A 474 0.15 -3.22 13.06
N PRO A 475 1.48 -3.33 13.04
CA PRO A 475 2.34 -2.23 12.63
C PRO A 475 1.99 -1.79 11.22
N GLU A 476 2.01 -0.46 10.97
CA GLU A 476 1.75 0.10 9.64
C GLU A 476 2.73 -0.45 8.60
N GLY A 477 2.24 -0.62 7.36
CA GLY A 477 3.04 -1.16 6.26
C GLY A 477 3.22 -2.67 6.28
N TYR A 478 2.58 -3.36 7.20
CA TYR A 478 2.59 -4.80 7.31
C TYR A 478 1.51 -5.41 6.40
N ASP A 479 1.93 -6.04 5.30
CA ASP A 479 1.04 -6.79 4.41
C ASP A 479 0.90 -8.24 4.87
N ASN A 480 -0.29 -8.61 5.33
CA ASN A 480 -0.61 -9.99 5.70
C ASN A 480 -0.48 -10.97 4.51
N ASP A 481 -0.60 -10.47 3.28
CA ASP A 481 -0.51 -11.31 2.08
C ASP A 481 0.88 -11.92 1.86
N ALA A 482 1.94 -11.27 2.35
CA ALA A 482 3.29 -11.82 2.30
C ALA A 482 3.50 -13.03 3.23
N ALA A 483 2.71 -13.14 4.31
CA ALA A 483 2.75 -14.27 5.24
C ALA A 483 2.06 -15.53 4.66
N LEU A 484 1.09 -15.36 3.76
CA LEU A 484 0.38 -16.48 3.13
C LEU A 484 1.19 -17.18 2.03
N LEU A 485 2.16 -16.49 1.42
CA LEU A 485 3.03 -17.08 0.39
C LEU A 485 4.14 -17.97 0.97
N SER A 486 4.45 -17.87 2.27
CA SER A 486 5.46 -18.70 2.94
C SER A 486 4.92 -20.01 3.54
N SER A 487 3.61 -20.22 3.56
CA SER A 487 2.97 -21.42 4.13
C SER A 487 2.57 -22.49 3.11
N GLY A 488 2.95 -22.32 1.84
CA GLY A 488 2.65 -23.24 0.74
C GLY A 488 3.89 -23.96 0.23
N ASN A 489 4.44 -24.86 1.03
CA ASN A 489 5.18 -26.06 0.59
C ASN A 489 5.22 -27.08 1.72
#